data_6905ca783529cc794baf067c7c857ebf
#
_entry.id   6905ca783529cc794baf067c7c857ebf
#
_cell.length_a   1.000
_cell.length_b   1.000
_cell.length_c   1.000
_cell.angle_alpha   90.00
_cell.angle_beta   90.00
_cell.angle_gamma   90.00
#
_symmetry.space_group_name_H-M   'P 1'
#
loop_
_entity.id
_entity.type
_entity.pdbx_description
1 polymer ?
#
loop_
_entity_poly.entity_id
_entity_poly.type
_entity_poly.pdbx_seq_one_letter_code
_entity_poly.pdbx_strand_id
1 'polypeptide(L)'
;MCRWAAYRGNSIYLEDLVSSPCHSLIEQSHCATRAKTATNGDGFGMAWYGDHPEPGRYRDILPAWSDCNLKSLARQIRSPLFLAHVRAATGGGTRRDNCHPFTHGRWSFMHNGQISDFDRLRRPMEALLDDDLFQARAGTTDSELLFLLALHFGLDDHPLLAFSRAIAFVEKLSRDLTGKALVRFTAAFSDGKSLYAVRYATDRKAPTLYAAPMGALGGHCLVSEPLNDETDTWVEIPDGSAVVLSEKGMEAVLFQPDLVGAKSKQLQPEPAVA
;
A
#
# COMPACT_ATOMS: atom_id res chain seq x y z
N MET A 1 12.67 6.00 1.99
CA MET A 1 11.32 5.37 2.17
C MET A 1 10.47 5.75 0.97
N CYS A 2 9.74 4.81 0.44
CA CYS A 2 8.85 4.98 -0.72
C CYS A 2 7.76 6.03 -0.50
N ARG A 3 7.14 6.51 -1.59
CA ARG A 3 5.95 7.35 -1.56
C ARG A 3 4.85 6.71 -2.40
N TRP A 4 3.63 6.91 -1.98
CA TRP A 4 2.49 6.37 -2.70
C TRP A 4 1.22 7.19 -2.50
N ALA A 5 0.33 7.10 -3.47
CA ALA A 5 -1.01 7.66 -3.44
C ALA A 5 -2.02 6.63 -3.94
N ALA A 6 -3.19 6.58 -3.33
CA ALA A 6 -4.32 5.77 -3.74
C ALA A 6 -5.60 6.59 -3.71
N TYR A 7 -6.50 6.29 -4.61
CA TYR A 7 -7.76 7.01 -4.77
C TYR A 7 -8.93 6.06 -4.93
N ARG A 8 -10.08 6.44 -4.38
CA ARG A 8 -11.39 5.85 -4.65
C ARG A 8 -12.47 6.92 -4.65
N GLY A 9 -13.27 6.95 -5.72
CA GLY A 9 -14.35 7.93 -5.86
C GLY A 9 -14.97 7.96 -7.25
N ASN A 10 -15.27 9.15 -7.75
CA ASN A 10 -15.68 9.35 -9.14
C ASN A 10 -14.54 8.96 -10.09
N SER A 11 -14.84 8.68 -11.35
CA SER A 11 -13.78 8.42 -12.33
C SER A 11 -13.03 9.71 -12.65
N ILE A 12 -11.76 9.80 -12.21
CA ILE A 12 -10.85 10.93 -12.45
C ILE A 12 -9.66 10.50 -13.28
N TYR A 13 -8.89 11.44 -13.81
CA TYR A 13 -7.62 11.12 -14.48
C TYR A 13 -6.55 10.77 -13.45
N LEU A 14 -5.66 9.82 -13.78
CA LEU A 14 -4.58 9.47 -12.87
C LEU A 14 -3.65 10.67 -12.61
N GLU A 15 -3.53 11.58 -13.55
CA GLU A 15 -2.72 12.79 -13.40
C GLU A 15 -3.17 13.67 -12.22
N ASP A 16 -4.44 13.62 -11.84
CA ASP A 16 -4.99 14.44 -10.73
C ASP A 16 -4.29 14.16 -9.38
N LEU A 17 -3.64 12.98 -9.22
CA LEU A 17 -2.81 12.67 -8.06
C LEU A 17 -1.33 12.51 -8.42
N VAL A 18 -1.05 11.98 -9.61
CA VAL A 18 0.31 11.53 -9.98
C VAL A 18 1.21 12.70 -10.37
N SER A 19 0.66 13.71 -11.06
CA SER A 19 1.48 14.79 -11.65
C SER A 19 0.94 16.21 -11.50
N SER A 20 -0.36 16.41 -11.29
CA SER A 20 -0.97 17.76 -11.27
C SER A 20 -0.83 18.52 -9.95
N PRO A 21 -0.92 17.88 -8.76
CA PRO A 21 -0.73 18.59 -7.50
C PRO A 21 0.67 19.20 -7.35
N CYS A 22 0.79 20.30 -6.60
CA CYS A 22 2.09 20.96 -6.38
C CYS A 22 3.10 20.07 -5.65
N HIS A 23 2.62 19.15 -4.80
CA HIS A 23 3.39 18.07 -4.19
C HIS A 23 2.97 16.73 -4.76
N SER A 24 2.83 16.64 -6.07
CA SER A 24 2.43 15.41 -6.76
C SER A 24 3.38 14.24 -6.46
N LEU A 25 2.94 13.02 -6.74
CA LEU A 25 3.77 11.85 -6.52
C LEU A 25 5.08 11.90 -7.33
N ILE A 26 5.05 12.49 -8.55
CA ILE A 26 6.24 12.72 -9.35
C ILE A 26 7.18 13.72 -8.66
N GLU A 27 6.68 14.83 -8.12
CA GLU A 27 7.49 15.79 -7.36
C GLU A 27 8.09 15.16 -6.10
N GLN A 28 7.29 14.41 -5.33
CA GLN A 28 7.77 13.65 -4.17
C GLN A 28 8.83 12.60 -4.56
N SER A 29 8.81 12.08 -5.78
CA SER A 29 9.84 11.16 -6.24
C SER A 29 11.19 11.84 -6.42
N HIS A 30 11.19 13.11 -6.81
CA HIS A 30 12.38 13.94 -6.98
C HIS A 30 12.85 14.58 -5.66
N CYS A 31 11.91 15.08 -4.85
CA CYS A 31 12.20 15.74 -3.57
C CYS A 31 11.12 15.44 -2.53
N ALA A 32 11.31 14.37 -1.75
CA ALA A 32 10.43 14.01 -0.65
C ALA A 32 10.79 14.78 0.62
N THR A 33 9.84 15.53 1.20
CA THR A 33 10.08 16.38 2.37
C THR A 33 10.04 15.60 3.69
N ARG A 34 9.30 14.48 3.74
CA ARG A 34 9.11 13.65 4.95
C ARG A 34 9.80 12.28 4.85
N ALA A 35 10.77 12.12 3.95
CA ALA A 35 11.50 10.85 3.76
C ALA A 35 12.91 10.91 4.36
N LYS A 36 13.44 9.72 4.71
CA LYS A 36 14.85 9.57 5.10
C LYS A 36 15.84 9.79 3.93
N THR A 37 15.36 9.59 2.70
CA THR A 37 16.11 9.81 1.45
C THR A 37 15.45 10.93 0.68
N ALA A 38 16.21 11.86 0.14
CA ALA A 38 15.70 13.00 -0.61
C ALA A 38 14.99 12.57 -1.91
N THR A 39 15.39 11.45 -2.51
CA THR A 39 14.87 10.98 -3.79
C THR A 39 14.27 9.57 -3.69
N ASN A 40 13.25 9.29 -4.52
CA ASN A 40 12.62 7.99 -4.72
C ASN A 40 12.74 7.62 -6.21
N GLY A 41 13.97 7.34 -6.65
CA GLY A 41 14.33 7.16 -8.07
C GLY A 41 14.57 5.71 -8.50
N ASP A 42 14.24 4.71 -7.66
CA ASP A 42 14.53 3.29 -7.91
C ASP A 42 13.37 2.55 -8.57
N GLY A 43 12.55 3.28 -9.34
CA GLY A 43 11.40 2.81 -10.08
C GLY A 43 10.07 3.35 -9.56
N PHE A 44 9.03 3.05 -10.30
CA PHE A 44 7.67 3.47 -9.99
C PHE A 44 6.66 2.46 -10.56
N GLY A 45 5.38 2.66 -10.25
CA GLY A 45 4.29 2.00 -10.92
C GLY A 45 2.92 2.52 -10.54
N MET A 46 1.96 2.16 -11.38
CA MET A 46 0.54 2.42 -11.21
C MET A 46 -0.27 1.14 -11.41
N ALA A 47 -1.37 0.99 -10.70
CA ALA A 47 -2.42 0.03 -10.98
C ALA A 47 -3.77 0.75 -10.94
N TRP A 48 -4.66 0.48 -11.89
CA TRP A 48 -5.97 1.11 -12.00
C TRP A 48 -7.03 0.10 -12.38
N TYR A 49 -8.26 0.37 -11.99
CA TYR A 49 -9.41 -0.47 -12.29
C TYR A 49 -10.32 0.21 -13.33
N GLY A 50 -10.77 -0.56 -14.30
CA GLY A 50 -11.69 -0.20 -15.35
C GLY A 50 -12.81 -1.23 -15.45
N ASP A 51 -13.14 -1.63 -16.67
CA ASP A 51 -14.24 -2.57 -16.95
C ASP A 51 -13.88 -4.03 -16.60
N HIS A 52 -12.59 -4.36 -16.57
CA HIS A 52 -12.11 -5.69 -16.19
C HIS A 52 -11.92 -5.81 -14.67
N PRO A 53 -12.15 -6.99 -14.08
CA PRO A 53 -11.94 -7.23 -12.66
C PRO A 53 -10.46 -7.15 -12.26
N GLU A 54 -9.54 -7.54 -13.16
CA GLU A 54 -8.10 -7.43 -12.93
C GLU A 54 -7.64 -6.00 -13.18
N PRO A 55 -6.74 -5.45 -12.34
CA PRO A 55 -6.23 -4.11 -12.55
C PRO A 55 -5.33 -4.03 -13.77
N GLY A 56 -5.46 -2.95 -14.56
CA GLY A 56 -4.41 -2.51 -15.47
C GLY A 56 -3.18 -2.11 -14.67
N ARG A 57 -1.97 -2.35 -15.21
CA ARG A 57 -0.72 -2.07 -14.49
C ARG A 57 0.37 -1.55 -15.42
N TYR A 58 1.06 -0.49 -14.97
CA TYR A 58 2.29 -0.01 -15.60
C TYR A 58 3.37 0.17 -14.53
N ARG A 59 4.57 -0.41 -14.75
CA ARG A 59 5.72 -0.32 -13.85
C ARG A 59 7.00 -0.15 -14.65
N ASP A 60 7.92 0.66 -14.15
CA ASP A 60 9.27 0.74 -14.70
C ASP A 60 10.31 0.96 -13.59
N ILE A 61 11.59 0.73 -13.95
CA ILE A 61 12.76 0.92 -13.08
C ILE A 61 13.32 2.34 -13.17
N LEU A 62 12.89 3.10 -14.16
CA LEU A 62 13.29 4.50 -14.30
C LEU A 62 12.72 5.37 -13.18
N PRO A 63 13.35 6.50 -12.87
CA PRO A 63 12.73 7.50 -12.02
C PRO A 63 11.43 8.04 -12.63
N ALA A 64 10.38 8.18 -11.80
CA ALA A 64 9.06 8.63 -12.27
C ALA A 64 9.10 9.99 -13.00
N TRP A 65 9.96 10.90 -12.58
CA TRP A 65 10.10 12.23 -13.21
C TRP A 65 10.67 12.18 -14.63
N SER A 66 11.40 11.13 -15.00
CA SER A 66 12.04 10.98 -16.31
C SER A 66 11.20 10.18 -17.31
N ASP A 67 10.11 9.55 -16.90
CA ASP A 67 9.31 8.68 -17.75
C ASP A 67 8.19 9.47 -18.46
N CYS A 68 8.33 9.65 -19.77
CA CYS A 68 7.33 10.32 -20.61
C CYS A 68 6.06 9.50 -20.79
N ASN A 69 6.17 8.15 -20.77
CA ASN A 69 5.01 7.26 -20.91
C ASN A 69 4.13 7.32 -19.67
N LEU A 70 4.73 7.40 -18.47
CA LEU A 70 3.97 7.61 -17.22
C LEU A 70 3.07 8.84 -17.33
N LYS A 71 3.64 10.00 -17.75
CA LYS A 71 2.89 11.25 -17.90
C LYS A 71 1.79 11.14 -18.95
N SER A 72 2.11 10.51 -20.11
CA SER A 72 1.14 10.31 -21.17
C SER A 72 -0.02 9.42 -20.74
N LEU A 73 0.25 8.31 -20.08
CA LEU A 73 -0.77 7.39 -19.56
C LEU A 73 -1.62 8.07 -18.48
N ALA A 74 -1.00 8.77 -17.54
CA ALA A 74 -1.71 9.45 -16.46
C ALA A 74 -2.72 10.48 -16.96
N ARG A 75 -2.43 11.16 -18.09
CA ARG A 75 -3.31 12.14 -18.73
C ARG A 75 -4.49 11.51 -19.51
N GLN A 76 -4.43 10.21 -19.84
CA GLN A 76 -5.45 9.56 -20.66
C GLN A 76 -6.29 8.53 -19.89
N ILE A 77 -5.70 7.91 -18.87
CA ILE A 77 -6.38 6.89 -18.09
C ILE A 77 -7.26 7.56 -17.05
N ARG A 78 -8.55 7.20 -17.08
CA ARG A 78 -9.52 7.54 -16.04
C ARG A 78 -9.90 6.29 -15.26
N SER A 79 -10.01 6.45 -13.95
CA SER A 79 -10.37 5.34 -13.08
C SER A 79 -11.11 5.83 -11.81
N PRO A 80 -12.10 5.09 -11.32
CA PRO A 80 -12.72 5.35 -10.03
C PRO A 80 -11.89 4.84 -8.85
N LEU A 81 -10.88 3.99 -9.14
CA LEU A 81 -10.00 3.41 -8.13
C LEU A 81 -8.63 3.09 -8.72
N PHE A 82 -7.59 3.68 -8.16
CA PHE A 82 -6.21 3.42 -8.58
C PHE A 82 -5.20 3.60 -7.46
N LEU A 83 -4.04 2.97 -7.63
CA LEU A 83 -2.88 3.01 -6.75
C LEU A 83 -1.66 3.46 -7.56
N ALA A 84 -0.84 4.34 -7.01
CA ALA A 84 0.41 4.78 -7.63
C ALA A 84 1.54 4.83 -6.58
N HIS A 85 2.76 4.46 -6.98
CA HIS A 85 3.89 4.29 -6.09
C HIS A 85 5.19 4.74 -6.74
N VAL A 86 6.05 5.40 -5.97
CA VAL A 86 7.45 5.70 -6.34
C VAL A 86 8.39 5.07 -5.32
N ARG A 87 9.41 4.40 -5.82
CA ARG A 87 10.26 3.51 -5.04
C ARG A 87 11.54 4.19 -4.59
N ALA A 88 11.89 4.01 -3.31
CA ALA A 88 13.23 4.16 -2.78
C ALA A 88 13.65 2.79 -2.24
N ALA A 89 14.59 2.13 -2.90
CA ALA A 89 15.00 0.77 -2.56
C ALA A 89 15.78 0.77 -1.24
N THR A 90 15.36 -0.10 -0.31
CA THR A 90 16.10 -0.42 0.92
C THR A 90 16.81 -1.79 0.82
N GLY A 91 16.49 -2.56 -0.23
CA GLY A 91 17.03 -3.88 -0.54
C GLY A 91 16.45 -4.44 -1.83
N GLY A 92 16.90 -5.60 -2.26
CA GLY A 92 16.29 -6.37 -3.36
C GLY A 92 16.61 -5.89 -4.79
N GLY A 93 17.59 -5.02 -5.01
CA GLY A 93 18.02 -4.57 -6.34
C GLY A 93 16.96 -3.80 -7.15
N THR A 94 17.41 -3.14 -8.23
CA THR A 94 16.54 -2.39 -9.14
C THR A 94 16.03 -3.32 -10.24
N ARG A 95 14.82 -3.82 -10.08
CA ARG A 95 14.12 -4.71 -11.02
C ARG A 95 12.67 -4.28 -11.14
N ARG A 96 12.09 -4.41 -12.33
CA ARG A 96 10.66 -4.08 -12.59
C ARG A 96 9.73 -4.91 -11.70
N ASP A 97 10.09 -6.18 -11.42
CA ASP A 97 9.30 -7.06 -10.57
C ASP A 97 9.30 -6.64 -9.09
N ASN A 98 10.25 -5.80 -8.69
CA ASN A 98 10.32 -5.21 -7.35
C ASN A 98 9.56 -3.87 -7.24
N CYS A 99 9.03 -3.34 -8.34
CA CYS A 99 8.24 -2.10 -8.32
C CYS A 99 6.80 -2.38 -7.96
N HIS A 100 6.25 -1.62 -7.03
CA HIS A 100 4.82 -1.64 -6.69
C HIS A 100 4.00 -0.93 -7.78
N PRO A 101 2.69 -1.15 -7.87
CA PRO A 101 1.91 -2.13 -7.12
C PRO A 101 2.16 -3.56 -7.59
N PHE A 102 2.10 -4.52 -6.66
CA PHE A 102 1.98 -5.95 -6.96
C PHE A 102 0.53 -6.28 -7.27
N THR A 103 0.29 -7.29 -8.12
CA THR A 103 -1.07 -7.70 -8.49
C THR A 103 -1.18 -9.21 -8.52
N HIS A 104 -2.33 -9.74 -8.08
CA HIS A 104 -2.71 -11.14 -8.21
C HIS A 104 -4.23 -11.24 -8.34
N GLY A 105 -4.73 -11.85 -9.44
CA GLY A 105 -6.15 -11.80 -9.77
C GLY A 105 -6.69 -10.36 -9.75
N ARG A 106 -7.79 -10.14 -9.03
CA ARG A 106 -8.38 -8.80 -8.87
C ARG A 106 -7.64 -7.87 -7.91
N TRP A 107 -6.68 -8.37 -7.13
CA TRP A 107 -6.02 -7.61 -6.10
C TRP A 107 -4.83 -6.79 -6.62
N SER A 108 -4.72 -5.59 -6.11
CA SER A 108 -3.51 -4.76 -6.20
C SER A 108 -3.04 -4.36 -4.80
N PHE A 109 -1.72 -4.27 -4.61
CA PHE A 109 -1.09 -4.01 -3.33
C PHE A 109 0.15 -3.14 -3.46
N MET A 110 0.31 -2.18 -2.58
CA MET A 110 1.54 -1.40 -2.43
C MET A 110 1.87 -1.18 -0.95
N HIS A 111 3.16 -1.09 -0.65
CA HIS A 111 3.67 -1.06 0.71
C HIS A 111 4.83 -0.07 0.87
N ASN A 112 4.82 0.67 1.94
CA ASN A 112 5.93 1.46 2.45
C ASN A 112 6.27 0.95 3.85
N GLY A 113 7.45 0.38 4.01
CA GLY A 113 7.87 -0.23 5.26
C GLY A 113 9.01 -1.22 5.06
N GLN A 114 9.19 -2.11 6.02
CA GLN A 114 10.16 -3.20 5.94
C GLN A 114 9.91 -4.26 7.00
N ILE A 115 10.35 -5.47 6.72
CA ILE A 115 10.52 -6.56 7.68
C ILE A 115 12.02 -6.67 7.99
N SER A 116 12.44 -6.44 9.23
CA SER A 116 13.84 -6.61 9.62
C SER A 116 14.26 -8.07 9.52
N ASP A 117 15.54 -8.29 9.22
CA ASP A 117 16.12 -9.62 9.05
C ASP A 117 15.41 -10.49 8.00
N PHE A 118 14.80 -9.86 6.98
CA PHE A 118 14.00 -10.52 5.96
C PHE A 118 14.71 -11.71 5.29
N ASP A 119 16.01 -11.62 5.02
CA ASP A 119 16.79 -12.70 4.41
C ASP A 119 16.74 -13.99 5.22
N ARG A 120 16.66 -13.90 6.56
CA ARG A 120 16.50 -15.06 7.45
C ARG A 120 15.08 -15.58 7.50
N LEU A 121 14.09 -14.71 7.32
CA LEU A 121 12.67 -15.03 7.40
C LEU A 121 12.12 -15.53 6.06
N ARG A 122 12.76 -15.14 4.96
CA ARG A 122 12.28 -15.38 3.60
C ARG A 122 11.91 -16.84 3.34
N ARG A 123 12.83 -17.76 3.58
CA ARG A 123 12.59 -19.19 3.27
C ARG A 123 11.44 -19.80 4.06
N PRO A 124 11.33 -19.64 5.39
CA PRO A 124 10.17 -20.14 6.12
C PRO A 124 8.86 -19.42 5.76
N MET A 125 8.89 -18.14 5.35
CA MET A 125 7.70 -17.45 4.81
C MET A 125 7.28 -18.06 3.45
N GLU A 126 8.22 -18.31 2.54
CA GLU A 126 7.98 -18.97 1.26
C GLU A 126 7.43 -20.39 1.44
N ALA A 127 7.91 -21.13 2.42
CA ALA A 127 7.48 -22.50 2.70
C ALA A 127 6.03 -22.63 3.19
N LEU A 128 5.41 -21.54 3.59
CA LEU A 128 3.99 -21.50 3.97
C LEU A 128 3.06 -21.36 2.77
N LEU A 129 3.54 -20.81 1.66
CA LEU A 129 2.73 -20.60 0.46
C LEU A 129 2.41 -21.97 -0.19
N ASP A 130 1.20 -22.08 -0.73
CA ASP A 130 0.88 -23.15 -1.66
C ASP A 130 1.64 -22.97 -2.99
N ASP A 131 1.65 -24.03 -3.81
CA ASP A 131 2.45 -24.06 -5.04
C ASP A 131 2.08 -22.93 -6.02
N ASP A 132 0.79 -22.59 -6.14
CA ASP A 132 0.31 -21.57 -7.07
C ASP A 132 0.79 -20.17 -6.64
N LEU A 133 0.69 -19.85 -5.36
CA LEU A 133 1.17 -18.58 -4.81
C LEU A 133 2.71 -18.51 -4.81
N PHE A 134 3.38 -19.63 -4.55
CA PHE A 134 4.83 -19.70 -4.65
C PHE A 134 5.32 -19.41 -6.08
N GLN A 135 4.68 -19.98 -7.10
CA GLN A 135 4.99 -19.74 -8.51
C GLN A 135 4.61 -18.34 -8.98
N ALA A 136 3.60 -17.72 -8.40
CA ALA A 136 3.18 -16.35 -8.72
C ALA A 136 4.20 -15.29 -8.31
N ARG A 137 5.16 -15.63 -7.46
CA ARG A 137 6.20 -14.73 -7.00
C ARG A 137 7.19 -14.40 -8.11
N ALA A 138 7.29 -13.11 -8.47
CA ALA A 138 8.16 -12.62 -9.54
C ALA A 138 9.41 -11.88 -9.01
N GLY A 139 9.26 -11.14 -7.90
CA GLY A 139 10.30 -10.30 -7.33
C GLY A 139 11.01 -10.92 -6.12
N THR A 140 11.75 -10.07 -5.41
CA THR A 140 12.59 -10.49 -4.28
C THR A 140 12.30 -9.72 -3.00
N THR A 141 11.27 -8.87 -2.99
CA THR A 141 10.96 -7.98 -1.86
C THR A 141 10.17 -8.70 -0.76
N ASP A 142 10.34 -8.20 0.46
CA ASP A 142 9.50 -8.53 1.61
C ASP A 142 8.03 -8.16 1.37
N SER A 143 7.80 -7.05 0.68
CA SER A 143 6.46 -6.55 0.35
C SER A 143 5.66 -7.52 -0.50
N GLU A 144 6.26 -8.06 -1.58
CA GLU A 144 5.59 -9.05 -2.43
C GLU A 144 5.26 -10.32 -1.65
N LEU A 145 6.23 -10.81 -0.87
CA LEU A 145 6.01 -12.03 -0.09
C LEU A 145 4.93 -11.83 0.98
N LEU A 146 4.87 -10.65 1.61
CA LEU A 146 3.80 -10.32 2.56
C LEU A 146 2.42 -10.28 1.89
N PHE A 147 2.34 -9.77 0.66
CA PHE A 147 1.11 -9.80 -0.13
C PHE A 147 0.66 -11.23 -0.45
N LEU A 148 1.59 -12.10 -0.88
CA LEU A 148 1.28 -13.50 -1.13
C LEU A 148 0.85 -14.25 0.14
N LEU A 149 1.45 -13.94 1.29
CA LEU A 149 0.99 -14.46 2.59
C LEU A 149 -0.43 -13.99 2.92
N ALA A 150 -0.77 -12.73 2.63
CA ALA A 150 -2.14 -12.25 2.84
C ALA A 150 -3.14 -13.01 1.96
N LEU A 151 -2.80 -13.32 0.70
CA LEU A 151 -3.61 -14.18 -0.17
C LEU A 151 -3.77 -15.58 0.43
N HIS A 152 -2.69 -16.19 0.89
CA HIS A 152 -2.70 -17.48 1.59
C HIS A 152 -3.61 -17.46 2.84
N PHE A 153 -3.63 -16.36 3.59
CA PHE A 153 -4.46 -16.18 4.78
C PHE A 153 -5.92 -15.74 4.49
N GLY A 154 -6.36 -15.76 3.23
CA GLY A 154 -7.76 -15.51 2.84
C GLY A 154 -8.09 -14.05 2.58
N LEU A 155 -7.23 -13.37 1.82
CA LEU A 155 -7.43 -11.97 1.41
C LEU A 155 -8.77 -11.76 0.68
N ASP A 156 -9.25 -12.75 -0.06
CA ASP A 156 -10.52 -12.71 -0.79
C ASP A 156 -11.76 -12.62 0.10
N ASP A 157 -11.71 -13.21 1.29
CA ASP A 157 -12.84 -13.29 2.20
C ASP A 157 -12.83 -12.18 3.25
N HIS A 158 -11.65 -11.95 3.85
CA HIS A 158 -11.48 -11.02 4.98
C HIS A 158 -10.20 -10.19 4.85
N PRO A 159 -10.21 -9.12 4.02
CA PRO A 159 -8.99 -8.40 3.63
C PRO A 159 -8.12 -7.90 4.78
N LEU A 160 -8.70 -7.22 5.76
CA LEU A 160 -7.94 -6.72 6.92
C LEU A 160 -7.45 -7.85 7.83
N LEU A 161 -8.26 -8.89 8.02
CA LEU A 161 -7.88 -10.04 8.85
C LEU A 161 -6.75 -10.85 8.19
N ALA A 162 -6.74 -10.97 6.88
CA ALA A 162 -5.69 -11.66 6.14
C ALA A 162 -4.32 -10.99 6.35
N PHE A 163 -4.24 -9.67 6.23
CA PHE A 163 -3.02 -8.92 6.55
C PHE A 163 -2.68 -8.96 8.04
N SER A 164 -3.67 -8.92 8.93
CA SER A 164 -3.46 -9.10 10.38
C SER A 164 -2.78 -10.43 10.68
N ARG A 165 -3.25 -11.53 10.09
CA ARG A 165 -2.67 -12.87 10.23
C ARG A 165 -1.27 -12.97 9.62
N ALA A 166 -1.07 -12.41 8.42
CA ALA A 166 0.22 -12.41 7.74
C ALA A 166 1.28 -11.67 8.59
N ILE A 167 0.95 -10.50 9.13
CA ILE A 167 1.86 -9.73 9.98
C ILE A 167 2.13 -10.47 11.30
N ALA A 168 1.10 -11.01 11.96
CA ALA A 168 1.26 -11.76 13.19
C ALA A 168 2.13 -13.01 13.01
N PHE A 169 1.99 -13.73 11.89
CA PHE A 169 2.87 -14.83 11.52
C PHE A 169 4.33 -14.38 11.38
N VAL A 170 4.57 -13.29 10.63
CA VAL A 170 5.91 -12.74 10.43
C VAL A 170 6.52 -12.27 11.75
N GLU A 171 5.76 -11.64 12.63
CA GLU A 171 6.24 -11.22 13.95
C GLU A 171 6.62 -12.40 14.83
N LYS A 172 5.76 -13.46 14.84
CA LYS A 172 6.07 -14.67 15.59
C LYS A 172 7.35 -15.32 15.06
N LEU A 173 7.43 -15.53 13.76
CA LEU A 173 8.60 -16.11 13.10
C LEU A 173 9.88 -15.31 13.38
N SER A 174 9.78 -13.97 13.32
CA SER A 174 10.89 -13.08 13.61
C SER A 174 11.37 -13.23 15.05
N ARG A 175 10.46 -13.23 16.03
CA ARG A 175 10.81 -13.47 17.45
C ARG A 175 11.47 -14.83 17.66
N ASP A 176 10.93 -15.87 17.04
CA ASP A 176 11.45 -17.25 17.18
C ASP A 176 12.86 -17.39 16.61
N LEU A 177 13.18 -16.74 15.49
CA LEU A 177 14.48 -16.88 14.79
C LEU A 177 15.51 -15.82 15.17
N THR A 178 15.11 -14.64 15.62
CA THR A 178 16.02 -13.50 15.85
C THR A 178 15.92 -12.91 17.26
N GLY A 179 15.02 -13.38 18.08
CA GLY A 179 14.76 -12.88 19.44
C GLY A 179 13.97 -11.58 19.50
N LYS A 180 13.68 -10.96 18.36
CA LYS A 180 12.91 -9.69 18.28
C LYS A 180 12.09 -9.66 17.01
N ALA A 181 11.01 -8.89 17.00
CA ALA A 181 10.26 -8.59 15.79
C ALA A 181 10.32 -7.09 15.49
N LEU A 182 10.61 -6.74 14.26
CA LEU A 182 10.45 -5.38 13.75
C LEU A 182 9.80 -5.43 12.38
N VAL A 183 8.52 -5.13 12.35
CA VAL A 183 7.70 -4.98 11.15
C VAL A 183 7.19 -3.54 11.13
N ARG A 184 7.40 -2.84 10.02
CA ARG A 184 6.78 -1.54 9.72
C ARG A 184 5.97 -1.70 8.47
N PHE A 185 4.68 -1.40 8.56
CA PHE A 185 3.71 -1.69 7.53
C PHE A 185 2.74 -0.51 7.33
N THR A 186 2.97 0.27 6.28
CA THR A 186 2.01 1.25 5.80
C THR A 186 1.69 0.91 4.35
N ALA A 187 0.51 0.36 4.13
CA ALA A 187 0.14 -0.25 2.86
C ALA A 187 -1.23 0.21 2.40
N ALA A 188 -1.44 0.17 1.08
CA ALA A 188 -2.77 0.23 0.48
C ALA A 188 -2.96 -0.95 -0.47
N PHE A 189 -4.19 -1.46 -0.51
CA PHE A 189 -4.58 -2.59 -1.35
C PHE A 189 -6.06 -2.50 -1.73
N SER A 190 -6.40 -3.15 -2.84
CA SER A 190 -7.77 -3.08 -3.39
C SER A 190 -8.12 -4.32 -4.17
N ASP A 191 -9.41 -4.65 -4.18
CA ASP A 191 -10.06 -5.66 -5.02
C ASP A 191 -10.82 -5.06 -6.22
N GLY A 192 -10.63 -3.75 -6.48
CA GLY A 192 -11.36 -2.98 -7.49
C GLY A 192 -12.70 -2.41 -7.03
N LYS A 193 -13.21 -2.82 -5.88
CA LYS A 193 -14.47 -2.32 -5.28
C LYS A 193 -14.23 -1.44 -4.07
N SER A 194 -13.36 -1.90 -3.18
CA SER A 194 -12.98 -1.19 -1.97
C SER A 194 -11.46 -0.92 -1.97
N LEU A 195 -11.09 0.21 -1.41
CA LEU A 195 -9.69 0.56 -1.15
C LEU A 195 -9.46 0.45 0.35
N TYR A 196 -8.46 -0.32 0.72
CA TYR A 196 -8.04 -0.54 2.10
C TYR A 196 -6.67 0.09 2.30
N ALA A 197 -6.44 0.67 3.47
CA ALA A 197 -5.10 1.05 3.89
C ALA A 197 -4.88 0.67 5.36
N VAL A 198 -3.65 0.32 5.69
CA VAL A 198 -3.23 -0.04 7.05
C VAL A 198 -1.99 0.74 7.40
N ARG A 199 -1.94 1.28 8.63
CA ARG A 199 -0.75 1.86 9.22
C ARG A 199 -0.44 1.13 10.53
N TYR A 200 0.69 0.41 10.56
CA TYR A 200 1.09 -0.39 11.70
C TYR A 200 2.61 -0.52 11.82
N ALA A 201 3.13 -0.49 13.04
CA ALA A 201 4.49 -0.93 13.32
C ALA A 201 4.62 -1.52 14.73
N THR A 202 5.46 -2.55 14.87
CA THR A 202 5.78 -3.16 16.17
C THR A 202 6.46 -2.18 17.12
N ASP A 203 7.20 -1.21 16.60
CA ASP A 203 7.95 -0.20 17.37
C ASP A 203 7.24 1.17 17.43
N ARG A 204 5.98 1.24 17.01
CA ARG A 204 5.19 2.49 16.96
C ARG A 204 5.81 3.59 16.08
N LYS A 205 6.58 3.20 15.05
CA LYS A 205 7.22 4.10 14.08
C LYS A 205 6.85 3.74 12.65
N ALA A 206 5.55 3.47 12.43
CA ALA A 206 5.04 3.24 11.09
C ALA A 206 5.27 4.46 10.19
N PRO A 207 5.59 4.25 8.90
CA PRO A 207 5.57 5.33 7.91
C PRO A 207 4.22 6.06 7.93
N THR A 208 4.24 7.34 7.60
CA THR A 208 3.05 8.20 7.63
C THR A 208 1.97 7.74 6.64
N LEU A 209 0.73 7.98 7.01
CA LEU A 209 -0.47 7.80 6.19
C LEU A 209 -1.43 8.96 6.45
N TYR A 210 -1.91 9.57 5.38
CA TYR A 210 -2.89 10.65 5.42
C TYR A 210 -4.09 10.32 4.55
N ALA A 211 -5.24 10.83 4.93
CA ALA A 211 -6.49 10.78 4.17
C ALA A 211 -7.01 12.19 3.91
N ALA A 212 -7.59 12.41 2.74
CA ALA A 212 -8.28 13.65 2.42
C ALA A 212 -9.44 13.42 1.44
N PRO A 213 -10.53 14.19 1.54
CA PRO A 213 -11.54 14.26 0.48
C PRO A 213 -10.97 14.97 -0.75
N MET A 214 -11.37 14.56 -1.93
CA MET A 214 -10.91 15.13 -3.21
C MET A 214 -11.79 16.28 -3.72
N GLY A 215 -12.52 16.95 -2.82
CA GLY A 215 -13.30 18.15 -3.14
C GLY A 215 -14.21 17.98 -4.37
N ALA A 216 -14.06 18.85 -5.38
CA ALA A 216 -14.85 18.84 -6.61
C ALA A 216 -14.66 17.55 -7.46
N LEU A 217 -13.55 16.85 -7.33
CA LEU A 217 -13.31 15.57 -8.01
C LEU A 217 -14.16 14.43 -7.41
N GLY A 218 -14.58 14.58 -6.16
CA GLY A 218 -15.33 13.59 -5.40
C GLY A 218 -14.43 12.45 -4.92
N GLY A 219 -14.95 11.68 -3.94
CA GLY A 219 -14.20 10.57 -3.34
C GLY A 219 -13.11 11.00 -2.37
N HIS A 220 -12.20 10.10 -2.07
CA HIS A 220 -11.11 10.28 -1.11
C HIS A 220 -9.80 9.75 -1.66
N CYS A 221 -8.70 10.39 -1.26
CA CYS A 221 -7.35 9.87 -1.45
C CYS A 221 -6.72 9.45 -0.12
N LEU A 222 -5.86 8.45 -0.20
CA LEU A 222 -4.99 7.98 0.86
C LEU A 222 -3.55 8.14 0.35
N VAL A 223 -2.69 8.80 1.11
CA VAL A 223 -1.34 9.13 0.65
C VAL A 223 -0.32 8.93 1.77
N SER A 224 0.90 8.63 1.40
CA SER A 224 2.02 8.58 2.35
C SER A 224 2.52 9.96 2.78
N GLU A 225 2.25 11.00 1.98
CA GLU A 225 2.60 12.40 2.23
C GLU A 225 1.58 13.30 1.52
N PRO A 226 1.10 14.42 2.13
CA PRO A 226 0.16 15.36 1.52
C PRO A 226 0.57 15.82 0.11
N LEU A 227 -0.42 15.99 -0.77
CA LEU A 227 -0.20 16.39 -2.17
C LEU A 227 -0.22 17.91 -2.38
N ASN A 228 -0.55 18.69 -1.33
CA ASN A 228 -0.56 20.15 -1.33
C ASN A 228 -0.28 20.69 0.08
N ASP A 229 -0.21 22.03 0.21
CA ASP A 229 0.08 22.74 1.47
C ASP A 229 -1.18 23.00 2.32
N GLU A 230 -2.34 22.50 1.92
CA GLU A 230 -3.60 22.68 2.65
C GLU A 230 -3.66 21.76 3.87
N THR A 231 -2.95 22.11 4.92
CA THR A 231 -2.76 21.27 6.12
C THR A 231 -4.06 20.82 6.78
N ASP A 232 -5.10 21.66 6.76
CA ASP A 232 -6.39 21.39 7.40
C ASP A 232 -7.24 20.35 6.67
N THR A 233 -6.90 20.05 5.42
CA THR A 233 -7.61 19.05 4.59
C THR A 233 -7.11 17.63 4.87
N TRP A 234 -5.87 17.48 5.32
CA TRP A 234 -5.22 16.19 5.50
C TRP A 234 -5.34 15.67 6.93
N VAL A 235 -5.99 14.53 7.09
CA VAL A 235 -6.10 13.84 8.37
C VAL A 235 -5.03 12.75 8.44
N GLU A 236 -4.14 12.85 9.42
CA GLU A 236 -3.16 11.79 9.66
C GLU A 236 -3.84 10.58 10.31
N ILE A 237 -3.66 9.41 9.71
CA ILE A 237 -4.17 8.14 10.23
C ILE A 237 -3.23 7.64 11.34
N PRO A 238 -3.73 7.34 12.55
CA PRO A 238 -2.90 6.87 13.66
C PRO A 238 -2.21 5.54 13.37
N ASP A 239 -1.06 5.30 14.02
CA ASP A 239 -0.42 3.97 14.05
C ASP A 239 -1.33 2.96 14.77
N GLY A 240 -1.46 1.76 14.23
CA GLY A 240 -2.39 0.73 14.72
C GLY A 240 -3.80 0.88 14.17
N SER A 241 -3.96 1.56 13.04
CA SER A 241 -5.26 1.80 12.41
C SER A 241 -5.31 1.27 10.97
N ALA A 242 -6.52 0.95 10.52
CA ALA A 242 -6.84 0.71 9.13
C ALA A 242 -7.97 1.63 8.66
N VAL A 243 -7.98 1.95 7.38
CA VAL A 243 -9.02 2.72 6.70
C VAL A 243 -9.61 1.90 5.57
N VAL A 244 -10.91 1.91 5.46
CA VAL A 244 -11.66 1.28 4.36
C VAL A 244 -12.45 2.35 3.63
N LEU A 245 -12.17 2.53 2.35
CA LEU A 245 -12.97 3.34 1.45
C LEU A 245 -13.85 2.42 0.62
N SER A 246 -15.15 2.55 0.74
CA SER A 246 -16.16 1.77 0.02
C SER A 246 -17.24 2.69 -0.56
N GLU A 247 -18.28 2.12 -1.18
CA GLU A 247 -19.44 2.88 -1.60
C GLU A 247 -20.19 3.55 -0.43
N LYS A 248 -19.99 3.02 0.78
CA LYS A 248 -20.59 3.56 2.01
C LYS A 248 -19.80 4.76 2.57
N GLY A 249 -18.68 5.12 1.96
CA GLY A 249 -17.77 6.17 2.40
C GLY A 249 -16.49 5.66 3.04
N MET A 250 -15.88 6.48 3.89
CA MET A 250 -14.64 6.18 4.62
C MET A 250 -14.96 5.71 6.04
N GLU A 251 -14.37 4.58 6.42
CA GLU A 251 -14.43 4.02 7.78
C GLU A 251 -13.02 3.80 8.30
N ALA A 252 -12.74 4.23 9.53
CA ALA A 252 -11.48 3.94 10.22
C ALA A 252 -11.72 2.92 11.33
N VAL A 253 -10.87 1.92 11.42
CA VAL A 253 -10.97 0.83 12.39
C VAL A 253 -9.60 0.56 13.04
N LEU A 254 -9.63 -0.01 14.24
CA LEU A 254 -8.40 -0.46 14.89
C LEU A 254 -7.80 -1.64 14.12
N PHE A 255 -6.47 -1.62 13.94
CA PHE A 255 -5.73 -2.71 13.32
C PHE A 255 -4.70 -3.28 14.29
N GLN A 256 -4.84 -4.57 14.57
CA GLN A 256 -3.90 -5.31 15.43
C GLN A 256 -3.59 -6.67 14.78
N PRO A 257 -2.31 -7.08 14.71
CA PRO A 257 -1.94 -8.41 14.28
C PRO A 257 -2.50 -9.49 15.20
N ASP A 258 -3.13 -10.52 14.63
CA ASP A 258 -3.74 -11.62 15.37
C ASP A 258 -3.45 -12.96 14.69
N LEU A 259 -2.79 -13.86 15.42
CA LEU A 259 -2.47 -15.22 14.97
C LEU A 259 -3.62 -16.22 15.11
N VAL A 260 -4.53 -15.96 16.03
CA VAL A 260 -5.59 -16.89 16.38
C VAL A 260 -6.90 -16.28 15.92
N GLY A 261 -7.69 -17.03 15.16
CA GLY A 261 -9.06 -16.65 14.85
C GLY A 261 -9.86 -16.38 16.13
N ALA A 262 -9.63 -15.23 16.74
CA ALA A 262 -10.50 -14.70 17.75
C ALA A 262 -11.87 -14.60 17.10
N LYS A 263 -12.86 -15.29 17.66
CA LYS A 263 -14.27 -15.05 17.37
C LYS A 263 -14.43 -13.55 17.26
N SER A 264 -14.81 -13.06 16.10
CA SER A 264 -14.99 -11.66 15.79
C SER A 264 -15.75 -10.96 16.91
N LYS A 265 -15.04 -10.28 17.80
CA LYS A 265 -15.64 -9.15 18.49
C LYS A 265 -15.81 -8.10 17.41
N GLN A 266 -17.03 -7.88 16.98
CA GLN A 266 -17.42 -6.72 16.21
C GLN A 266 -16.83 -5.50 16.92
N LEU A 267 -15.84 -4.88 16.31
CA LEU A 267 -15.36 -3.58 16.73
C LEU A 267 -16.52 -2.61 16.46
N GLN A 268 -17.18 -2.17 17.52
CA GLN A 268 -18.17 -1.10 17.41
C GLN A 268 -17.40 0.17 17.02
N PRO A 269 -17.88 0.93 16.02
CA PRO A 269 -17.29 2.22 15.70
C PRO A 269 -17.43 3.13 16.92
N GLU A 270 -16.34 3.78 17.34
CA GLU A 270 -16.45 4.89 18.28
C GLU A 270 -17.31 6.00 17.63
N PRO A 271 -18.24 6.60 18.39
CA PRO A 271 -19.07 7.67 17.87
C PRO A 271 -18.15 8.86 17.50
N ALA A 272 -18.38 9.40 16.30
CA ALA A 272 -17.73 10.62 15.85
C ALA A 272 -17.97 11.70 16.93
N VAL A 273 -16.88 12.24 17.44
CA VAL A 273 -16.93 13.41 18.32
C VAL A 273 -17.47 14.57 17.50
N ALA A 274 -18.62 15.11 17.94
CA ALA A 274 -19.31 16.22 17.33
C ALA A 274 -18.51 17.53 17.44
#